data_432fbaa118dd60baed9e7db8495093e6
#
_entry.id   432fbaa118dd60baed9e7db8495093e6
#
_cell.length_a   1.000
_cell.length_b   1.000
_cell.length_c   1.000
_cell.angle_alpha   90.00
_cell.angle_beta   90.00
_cell.angle_gamma   90.00
#
_symmetry.space_group_name_H-M   'P 1'
#
loop_
_entity.id
_entity.type
_entity.pdbx_description
1 polymer ?
#
loop_
_entity_poly.entity_id
_entity_poly.type
_entity_poly.pdbx_seq_one_letter_code
_entity_poly.pdbx_strand_id
1 'polypeptide(L)'
;MSERNPYIPSYVPESSIRVSCIQHANISVSDVEKSQAWYKKVFGAEWTEDKPRYLKLGSSEVHIAVRGEPDPHPRNHFAVEVENWDAWKANFESTGESFGGEPTTNGPKQRVFVNDPDGNRIEVMWHADWHKIY
;
A
#
# COMPACT_ATOMS: atom_id res chain seq x y z
N MET A 1 3.50 6.91 29.85
CA MET A 1 3.94 7.12 28.46
C MET A 1 3.20 6.14 27.56
N SER A 2 2.66 6.63 26.47
CA SER A 2 2.07 5.75 25.49
C SER A 2 3.18 4.97 24.76
N GLU A 3 2.89 3.72 24.43
CA GLU A 3 3.80 2.95 23.60
C GLU A 3 3.94 3.59 22.24
N ARG A 4 5.13 3.54 21.69
CA ARG A 4 5.39 4.05 20.35
C ARG A 4 4.78 3.12 19.32
N ASN A 5 4.02 3.69 18.40
CA ASN A 5 3.51 2.94 17.27
C ASN A 5 4.72 2.44 16.44
N PRO A 6 4.87 1.12 16.22
CA PRO A 6 6.01 0.59 15.46
C PRO A 6 6.05 1.04 14.00
N TYR A 7 4.94 1.55 13.49
CA TYR A 7 4.86 2.06 12.12
C TYR A 7 5.20 3.54 12.00
N ILE A 8 5.44 4.23 13.12
CA ILE A 8 5.88 5.63 13.11
C ILE A 8 7.40 5.65 13.07
N PRO A 9 8.02 6.40 12.15
CA PRO A 9 9.48 6.49 12.08
C PRO A 9 10.12 6.85 13.41
N SER A 10 11.28 6.26 13.69
CA SER A 10 12.05 6.58 14.90
C SER A 10 12.74 7.94 14.82
N TYR A 11 12.91 8.48 13.61
CA TYR A 11 13.45 9.80 13.40
C TYR A 11 12.53 10.87 13.99
N VAL A 12 13.11 11.74 14.80
CA VAL A 12 12.41 12.87 15.39
C VAL A 12 13.00 14.15 14.80
N PRO A 13 12.24 14.90 13.99
CA PRO A 13 12.75 16.16 13.43
C PRO A 13 13.05 17.18 14.53
N GLU A 14 14.01 18.05 14.29
CA GLU A 14 14.32 19.17 15.20
C GLU A 14 13.16 20.18 15.29
N SER A 15 12.36 20.26 14.25
CA SER A 15 11.16 21.11 14.23
C SER A 15 10.18 20.72 15.32
N SER A 16 9.46 21.69 15.87
CA SER A 16 8.34 21.45 16.78
C SER A 16 7.11 20.89 16.08
N ILE A 17 7.08 20.96 14.75
CA ILE A 17 5.98 20.40 13.96
C ILE A 17 6.19 18.89 13.83
N ARG A 18 5.16 18.12 14.18
CA ARG A 18 5.19 16.66 14.14
C ARG A 18 4.07 16.14 13.26
N VAL A 19 4.43 15.33 12.28
CA VAL A 19 3.47 14.56 11.49
C VAL A 19 3.66 13.10 11.89
N SER A 20 2.58 12.42 12.28
CA SER A 20 2.65 11.02 12.73
C SER A 20 2.88 10.06 11.55
N CYS A 21 2.12 10.23 10.47
CA CYS A 21 2.17 9.34 9.32
C CYS A 21 1.42 9.97 8.14
N ILE A 22 1.50 9.33 6.99
CA ILE A 22 0.56 9.59 5.90
C ILE A 22 -0.69 8.77 6.21
N GLN A 23 -1.82 9.44 6.46
CA GLN A 23 -3.05 8.79 6.90
C GLN A 23 -3.73 8.01 5.77
N HIS A 24 -3.80 8.59 4.57
CA HIS A 24 -4.37 7.89 3.41
C HIS A 24 -3.78 8.40 2.10
N ALA A 25 -3.91 7.57 1.07
CA ALA A 25 -3.73 7.94 -0.32
C ALA A 25 -5.11 7.95 -0.99
N ASN A 26 -5.37 8.92 -1.85
CA ASN A 26 -6.63 9.00 -2.59
C ASN A 26 -6.36 8.73 -4.07
N ILE A 27 -7.06 7.75 -4.64
CA ILE A 27 -6.88 7.34 -6.03
C ILE A 27 -8.20 7.34 -6.78
N SER A 28 -8.12 7.52 -8.09
CA SER A 28 -9.28 7.46 -8.98
C SER A 28 -9.44 6.05 -9.52
N VAL A 29 -10.67 5.56 -9.51
CA VAL A 29 -11.02 4.23 -10.02
C VAL A 29 -12.26 4.33 -10.92
N SER A 30 -12.44 3.33 -11.78
CA SER A 30 -13.61 3.27 -12.67
C SER A 30 -14.80 2.55 -12.03
N ASP A 31 -14.53 1.62 -11.11
CA ASP A 31 -15.55 0.75 -10.52
C ASP A 31 -15.17 0.43 -9.08
N VAL A 32 -15.99 0.87 -8.12
CA VAL A 32 -15.74 0.69 -6.69
C VAL A 32 -15.65 -0.78 -6.31
N GLU A 33 -16.61 -1.60 -6.74
CA GLU A 33 -16.64 -3.02 -6.35
C GLU A 33 -15.46 -3.79 -6.92
N LYS A 34 -15.08 -3.51 -8.15
CA LYS A 34 -13.92 -4.13 -8.80
C LYS A 34 -12.62 -3.77 -8.07
N SER A 35 -12.48 -2.51 -7.68
CA SER A 35 -11.32 -2.04 -6.92
C SER A 35 -11.27 -2.65 -5.52
N GLN A 36 -12.40 -2.66 -4.81
CA GLN A 36 -12.50 -3.32 -3.49
C GLN A 36 -12.05 -4.78 -3.58
N ALA A 37 -12.56 -5.52 -4.54
CA ALA A 37 -12.22 -6.93 -4.72
C ALA A 37 -10.71 -7.12 -4.99
N TRP A 38 -10.12 -6.26 -5.79
CA TRP A 38 -8.70 -6.33 -6.11
C TRP A 38 -7.82 -6.02 -4.88
N TYR A 39 -8.11 -4.92 -4.17
CA TYR A 39 -7.33 -4.56 -2.98
C TYR A 39 -7.48 -5.58 -1.86
N LYS A 40 -8.65 -6.19 -1.71
CA LYS A 40 -8.85 -7.28 -0.76
C LYS A 40 -8.01 -8.51 -1.12
N LYS A 41 -8.05 -8.92 -2.37
CA LYS A 41 -7.34 -10.11 -2.85
C LYS A 41 -5.81 -9.95 -2.82
N VAL A 42 -5.31 -8.75 -3.13
CA VAL A 42 -3.86 -8.50 -3.25
C VAL A 42 -3.24 -8.08 -1.91
N PHE A 43 -3.94 -7.30 -1.10
CA PHE A 43 -3.41 -6.73 0.13
C PHE A 43 -4.19 -7.06 1.39
N GLY A 44 -5.28 -7.81 1.28
CA GLY A 44 -6.12 -8.09 2.43
C GLY A 44 -6.88 -6.87 2.94
N ALA A 45 -7.16 -5.90 2.06
CA ALA A 45 -7.87 -4.70 2.45
C ALA A 45 -9.27 -5.00 3.01
N GLU A 46 -9.67 -4.22 3.98
CA GLU A 46 -10.98 -4.31 4.61
C GLU A 46 -11.65 -2.93 4.62
N TRP A 47 -12.97 -2.91 4.74
CA TRP A 47 -13.75 -1.68 4.85
C TRP A 47 -15.03 -1.96 5.62
N THR A 48 -15.67 -0.90 6.12
CA THR A 48 -16.96 -1.00 6.79
C THR A 48 -18.10 -0.63 5.81
N GLU A 49 -19.31 -1.10 6.09
CA GLU A 49 -20.46 -0.85 5.22
C GLU A 49 -20.80 0.63 5.08
N ASP A 50 -20.57 1.41 6.13
CA ASP A 50 -20.82 2.85 6.12
C ASP A 50 -19.73 3.65 5.39
N LYS A 51 -18.53 3.05 5.17
CA LYS A 51 -17.40 3.68 4.48
C LYS A 51 -16.78 2.73 3.45
N PRO A 52 -17.52 2.35 2.42
CA PRO A 52 -17.08 1.31 1.48
C PRO A 52 -15.91 1.73 0.59
N ARG A 53 -15.60 3.03 0.54
CA ARG A 53 -14.49 3.57 -0.27
C ARG A 53 -13.23 3.85 0.51
N TYR A 54 -13.23 3.59 1.82
CA TYR A 54 -12.08 3.78 2.69
C TYR A 54 -11.47 2.41 3.00
N LEU A 55 -10.54 1.98 2.15
CA LEU A 55 -9.93 0.65 2.23
C LEU A 55 -8.80 0.68 3.25
N LYS A 56 -8.88 -0.14 4.28
CA LYS A 56 -7.86 -0.20 5.33
C LYS A 56 -6.71 -1.09 4.91
N LEU A 57 -5.51 -0.53 4.97
CA LEU A 57 -4.24 -1.21 4.67
C LEU A 57 -3.29 -0.95 5.85
N GLY A 58 -3.14 -1.92 6.74
CA GLY A 58 -2.31 -1.73 7.93
C GLY A 58 -2.79 -0.55 8.76
N SER A 59 -1.89 0.38 9.06
CA SER A 59 -2.21 1.60 9.83
C SER A 59 -2.71 2.76 8.98
N SER A 60 -2.78 2.58 7.66
CA SER A 60 -3.19 3.62 6.71
C SER A 60 -4.42 3.16 5.93
N GLU A 61 -4.90 4.04 5.05
CA GLU A 61 -6.04 3.76 4.21
C GLU A 61 -5.75 4.14 2.76
N VAL A 62 -6.43 3.50 1.83
CA VAL A 62 -6.54 3.94 0.45
C VAL A 62 -7.98 4.34 0.22
N HIS A 63 -8.21 5.60 -0.14
CA HIS A 63 -9.53 6.09 -0.50
C HIS A 63 -9.71 6.01 -2.00
N ILE A 64 -10.76 5.36 -2.44
CA ILE A 64 -11.08 5.21 -3.86
C ILE A 64 -12.25 6.12 -4.24
N ALA A 65 -12.14 6.77 -5.38
CA ALA A 65 -13.17 7.69 -5.84
C ALA A 65 -13.38 7.54 -7.35
N VAL A 66 -14.64 7.54 -7.76
CA VAL A 66 -15.02 7.56 -9.18
C VAL A 66 -15.13 9.01 -9.64
N ARG A 67 -14.21 9.43 -10.51
CA ARG A 67 -14.12 10.83 -10.99
C ARG A 67 -13.93 10.88 -12.50
N GLY A 68 -14.71 10.10 -13.23
CA GLY A 68 -14.54 9.96 -14.67
C GLY A 68 -13.58 8.85 -15.02
N GLU A 69 -12.97 8.93 -16.19
CA GLU A 69 -12.01 7.90 -16.66
C GLU A 69 -10.68 8.06 -15.95
N PRO A 70 -10.19 7.07 -15.21
CA PRO A 70 -8.88 7.18 -14.56
C PRO A 70 -7.75 7.30 -15.58
N ASP A 71 -6.84 8.22 -15.31
CA ASP A 71 -5.65 8.45 -16.15
C ASP A 71 -4.46 8.72 -15.23
N PRO A 72 -3.99 7.71 -14.48
CA PRO A 72 -2.89 7.89 -13.55
C PRO A 72 -1.58 8.12 -14.29
N HIS A 73 -0.78 9.05 -13.77
CA HIS A 73 0.56 9.27 -14.30
C HIS A 73 1.39 8.00 -14.09
N PRO A 74 2.11 7.50 -15.12
CA PRO A 74 2.77 6.20 -15.04
C PRO A 74 3.89 6.08 -14.00
N ARG A 75 4.38 7.20 -13.47
CA ARG A 75 5.41 7.22 -12.42
C ARG A 75 4.88 7.52 -11.04
N ASN A 76 3.68 8.07 -10.94
CA ASN A 76 3.10 8.35 -9.63
C ASN A 76 2.69 7.03 -8.98
N HIS A 77 3.05 6.86 -7.71
CA HIS A 77 2.73 5.65 -6.98
C HIS A 77 2.73 5.93 -5.47
N PHE A 78 2.13 5.05 -4.71
CA PHE A 78 2.35 4.95 -3.29
C PHE A 78 3.01 3.60 -2.98
N ALA A 79 3.59 3.48 -1.81
CA ALA A 79 4.27 2.26 -1.40
C ALA A 79 3.63 1.69 -0.15
N VAL A 80 3.62 0.36 -0.06
CA VAL A 80 3.18 -0.37 1.12
C VAL A 80 4.32 -1.24 1.60
N GLU A 81 4.42 -1.38 2.93
CA GLU A 81 5.35 -2.32 3.55
C GLU A 81 4.57 -3.57 3.93
N VAL A 82 4.98 -4.74 3.44
CA VAL A 82 4.37 -6.01 3.83
C VAL A 82 5.16 -6.64 4.95
N GLU A 83 4.49 -7.38 5.84
CA GLU A 83 5.14 -8.00 6.98
C GLU A 83 5.94 -9.26 6.61
N ASN A 84 5.50 -9.98 5.57
CA ASN A 84 6.14 -11.20 5.12
C ASN A 84 6.17 -11.21 3.59
N TRP A 85 7.36 -10.98 3.06
CA TRP A 85 7.56 -10.90 1.61
C TRP A 85 7.16 -12.17 0.86
N ASP A 86 7.65 -13.32 1.34
CA ASP A 86 7.40 -14.59 0.65
C ASP A 86 5.92 -14.95 0.64
N ALA A 87 5.23 -14.72 1.76
CA ALA A 87 3.81 -14.97 1.87
C ALA A 87 3.00 -14.05 0.95
N TRP A 88 3.34 -12.74 0.94
CA TRP A 88 2.66 -11.80 0.05
C TRP A 88 2.88 -12.16 -1.41
N LYS A 89 4.13 -12.43 -1.79
CA LYS A 89 4.49 -12.77 -3.17
C LYS A 89 3.79 -14.03 -3.65
N ALA A 90 3.74 -15.08 -2.82
CA ALA A 90 3.04 -16.32 -3.13
C ALA A 90 1.54 -16.08 -3.32
N ASN A 91 0.93 -15.27 -2.45
CA ASN A 91 -0.47 -14.90 -2.58
C ASN A 91 -0.72 -14.14 -3.89
N PHE A 92 0.12 -13.16 -4.21
CA PHE A 92 -0.01 -12.38 -5.45
C PHE A 92 0.09 -13.28 -6.68
N GLU A 93 1.07 -14.16 -6.73
CA GLU A 93 1.24 -15.11 -7.83
C GLU A 93 0.03 -16.04 -7.98
N SER A 94 -0.60 -16.43 -6.87
CA SER A 94 -1.80 -17.28 -6.88
C SER A 94 -3.02 -16.58 -7.48
N THR A 95 -3.04 -15.25 -7.55
CA THR A 95 -4.15 -14.49 -8.13
C THR A 95 -4.15 -14.51 -9.67
N GLY A 96 -3.05 -14.93 -10.29
CA GLY A 96 -2.88 -14.85 -11.74
C GLY A 96 -2.49 -13.47 -12.25
N GLU A 97 -2.32 -12.50 -11.37
CA GLU A 97 -1.88 -11.15 -11.73
C GLU A 97 -0.40 -11.15 -12.10
N SER A 98 0.00 -10.17 -12.90
CA SER A 98 1.40 -9.99 -13.31
C SER A 98 2.05 -8.83 -12.58
N PHE A 99 3.34 -8.97 -12.26
CA PHE A 99 4.12 -7.86 -11.72
C PHE A 99 4.31 -6.77 -12.79
N GLY A 100 4.45 -5.52 -12.32
CA GLY A 100 4.73 -4.37 -13.18
C GLY A 100 6.22 -4.17 -13.48
N GLY A 101 7.04 -5.19 -13.29
CA GLY A 101 8.48 -5.19 -13.53
C GLY A 101 9.15 -6.35 -12.80
N GLU A 102 10.47 -6.45 -12.94
CA GLU A 102 11.23 -7.50 -12.26
C GLU A 102 11.30 -7.23 -10.75
N PRO A 103 10.86 -8.19 -9.90
CA PRO A 103 10.98 -8.01 -8.46
C PRO A 103 12.42 -8.18 -8.00
N THR A 104 12.81 -7.38 -7.00
CA THR A 104 14.00 -7.61 -6.20
C THR A 104 13.58 -8.47 -5.02
N THR A 105 13.99 -9.75 -5.02
CA THR A 105 13.48 -10.75 -4.08
C THR A 105 14.52 -11.27 -3.10
N ASN A 106 15.73 -10.74 -3.16
CA ASN A 106 16.84 -11.18 -2.33
C ASN A 106 17.40 -10.02 -1.50
N GLY A 107 17.91 -10.34 -0.31
CA GLY A 107 18.57 -9.37 0.55
C GLY A 107 17.65 -8.69 1.55
N PRO A 108 18.17 -7.68 2.25
CA PRO A 108 17.45 -7.03 3.36
C PRO A 108 16.37 -6.05 2.91
N LYS A 109 16.33 -5.69 1.65
CA LYS A 109 15.30 -4.83 1.05
C LYS A 109 14.78 -5.50 -0.20
N GLN A 110 13.50 -5.78 -0.23
CA GLN A 110 12.83 -6.41 -1.37
C GLN A 110 11.71 -5.52 -1.85
N ARG A 111 11.45 -5.49 -3.14
CA ARG A 111 10.40 -4.65 -3.72
C ARG A 111 9.95 -5.13 -5.08
N VAL A 112 8.73 -4.75 -5.43
CA VAL A 112 8.16 -4.94 -6.75
C VAL A 112 7.05 -3.92 -6.98
N PHE A 113 6.78 -3.58 -8.23
CA PHE A 113 5.63 -2.76 -8.58
C PHE A 113 4.49 -3.64 -9.06
N VAL A 114 3.28 -3.26 -8.71
CA VAL A 114 2.03 -3.83 -9.22
C VAL A 114 1.11 -2.70 -9.66
N ASN A 115 0.16 -3.00 -10.53
CA ASN A 115 -0.83 -2.03 -10.99
C ASN A 115 -2.21 -2.53 -10.61
N ASP A 116 -3.05 -1.64 -10.08
CA ASP A 116 -4.44 -1.96 -9.83
C ASP A 116 -5.24 -2.03 -11.15
N PRO A 117 -6.53 -2.37 -11.13
CA PRO A 117 -7.32 -2.49 -12.36
C PRO A 117 -7.38 -1.24 -13.22
N ASP A 118 -7.16 -0.06 -12.64
CA ASP A 118 -7.21 1.23 -13.33
C ASP A 118 -5.82 1.78 -13.67
N GLY A 119 -4.77 1.00 -13.42
CA GLY A 119 -3.39 1.41 -13.69
C GLY A 119 -2.75 2.23 -12.58
N ASN A 120 -3.38 2.38 -11.43
CA ASN A 120 -2.73 3.01 -10.27
C ASN A 120 -1.57 2.12 -9.83
N ARG A 121 -0.38 2.72 -9.73
CA ARG A 121 0.86 1.99 -9.47
C ARG A 121 1.12 1.92 -7.97
N ILE A 122 1.47 0.74 -7.49
CA ILE A 122 1.80 0.51 -6.09
C ILE A 122 3.16 -0.18 -6.01
N GLU A 123 4.04 0.38 -5.20
CA GLU A 123 5.31 -0.26 -4.85
C GLU A 123 5.10 -1.11 -3.61
N VAL A 124 5.38 -2.40 -3.70
CA VAL A 124 5.28 -3.32 -2.56
C VAL A 124 6.69 -3.56 -2.06
N MET A 125 6.92 -3.31 -0.78
CA MET A 125 8.26 -3.33 -0.18
C MET A 125 8.28 -4.17 1.08
N TRP A 126 9.47 -4.67 1.37
CA TRP A 126 9.77 -5.34 2.62
C TRP A 126 11.20 -5.00 3.03
N HIS A 127 11.38 -4.70 4.32
CA HIS A 127 12.70 -4.38 4.88
C HIS A 127 12.94 -5.28 6.09
N ALA A 128 14.08 -5.95 6.13
CA ALA A 128 14.46 -6.83 7.24
C ALA A 128 14.52 -6.07 8.58
N ASP A 129 14.97 -4.82 8.53
CA ASP A 129 15.19 -3.98 9.71
C ASP A 129 14.22 -2.80 9.79
N TRP A 130 12.95 -3.03 9.41
CA TRP A 130 11.93 -1.97 9.37
C TRP A 130 11.88 -1.13 10.64
N HIS A 131 11.87 -1.80 11.81
CA HIS A 131 11.81 -1.11 13.09
C HIS A 131 13.07 -0.32 13.45
N LYS A 132 14.21 -0.63 12.83
CA LYS A 132 15.47 0.08 13.05
C LYS A 132 15.61 1.28 12.12
N ILE A 133 15.00 1.22 10.95
CA ILE A 133 15.07 2.27 9.94
C ILE A 133 14.05 3.36 10.25
N TYR A 134 12.89 2.98 10.70
CA TYR A 134 11.74 3.82 10.94
C TYR A 134 11.16 3.58 12.35
#